data_c1a146b341332f67705c88a9f97e327c
#
_entry.id   c1a146b341332f67705c88a9f97e327c
#
_cell.length_a   1.000
_cell.length_b   1.000
_cell.length_c   1.000
_cell.angle_alpha   90.00
_cell.angle_beta   90.00
_cell.angle_gamma   90.00
#
_symmetry.space_group_name_H-M   'P 1'
#
loop_
_entity.id
_entity.type
_entity.pdbx_description
1 polymer ?
#
loop_
_entity_poly.entity_id
_entity_poly.type
_entity_poly.pdbx_seq_one_letter_code
_entity_poly.pdbx_strand_id
1 'polypeptide(L)'
;PCIELPDFSAVAPFLDFVQRVAAAAGEAGLTALVWRGFPPPVDDTVAWTTLTPDPAVLEVNAAPAASVSEFLAMSRSLYALAEAEGLAPYRLQYNGVISDSGGGGQFTLGGPSPARSPFFIAPQLMTRLVTYLNHHPSLSYWFAPLYVGSFSQSPRPDENVLESFSELQVALQHLAARAEPEPEFIWRSLSPFLVDTSGNAHRSEVNIEKLWNPDLPGRGCLGLVEFRAFRMAMDAESAAAIAAMLRALAAMLSRQQVNPPLIEWGSRLHDRFALPFYLRQDLHAVFTDLEAAGLGLGRPVTERLCADDWRRIGHAELAGCRLDVDQAIEFWPLLGDAAAQAGGSRLVDASTARLQLSLRACAGQVPDLDAWQLLANGYRVPLRREQDESGPLWVTGLRYRAFVPWTGLHPGLGAQGPIVLSLLAPAAQQGLRVTLHDWQPQGKPYDGLPDSLDEARRRTRERFVVEVIAPGEAPDAITPPAAALSDYCLDLRRT
;
A
#
# COMPACT_ATOMS: atom_id res chain seq x y z
N PRO A 1 -26.68 -34.04 8.01
CA PRO A 1 -26.92 -33.84 9.44
C PRO A 1 -26.03 -32.75 10.01
N CYS A 2 -26.49 -32.11 11.10
CA CYS A 2 -25.78 -31.08 11.83
C CYS A 2 -25.43 -31.58 13.22
N ILE A 3 -24.21 -31.33 13.66
CA ILE A 3 -23.72 -31.69 15.00
C ILE A 3 -23.34 -30.40 15.71
N GLU A 4 -23.87 -30.23 16.89
CA GLU A 4 -23.54 -29.11 17.75
C GLU A 4 -22.38 -29.48 18.68
N LEU A 5 -21.28 -28.75 18.58
CA LEU A 5 -20.08 -28.96 19.40
C LEU A 5 -20.29 -28.37 20.79
N PRO A 6 -20.07 -29.14 21.86
CA PRO A 6 -19.97 -28.59 23.21
C PRO A 6 -18.67 -27.80 23.38
N ASP A 7 -18.57 -27.06 24.48
CA ASP A 7 -17.33 -26.39 24.88
C ASP A 7 -16.31 -27.41 25.39
N PHE A 8 -15.25 -27.62 24.62
CA PHE A 8 -14.13 -28.48 25.01
C PHE A 8 -13.02 -27.66 25.65
N SER A 9 -12.63 -28.03 26.85
CA SER A 9 -11.54 -27.35 27.57
C SER A 9 -10.13 -27.74 27.10
N ALA A 10 -9.98 -28.79 26.26
CA ALA A 10 -8.69 -29.30 25.79
C ALA A 10 -8.79 -29.92 24.40
N VAL A 11 -7.68 -29.95 23.69
CA VAL A 11 -7.57 -30.48 22.30
C VAL A 11 -7.78 -31.99 22.24
N ALA A 12 -7.19 -32.77 23.15
CA ALA A 12 -7.27 -34.22 23.10
C ALA A 12 -8.69 -34.79 23.20
N PRO A 13 -9.57 -34.35 24.15
CA PRO A 13 -10.97 -34.77 24.17
C PRO A 13 -11.76 -34.34 22.93
N PHE A 14 -11.46 -33.17 22.38
CA PHE A 14 -12.07 -32.72 21.14
C PHE A 14 -11.73 -33.64 19.96
N LEU A 15 -10.46 -34.01 19.79
CA LEU A 15 -10.03 -34.87 18.71
C LEU A 15 -10.62 -36.28 18.84
N ASP A 16 -10.69 -36.84 20.05
CA ASP A 16 -11.34 -38.14 20.30
C ASP A 16 -12.84 -38.08 19.93
N PHE A 17 -13.52 -37.02 20.30
CA PHE A 17 -14.92 -36.79 19.92
C PHE A 17 -15.10 -36.73 18.40
N VAL A 18 -14.29 -35.91 17.71
CA VAL A 18 -14.37 -35.76 16.25
C VAL A 18 -14.10 -37.10 15.55
N GLN A 19 -13.11 -37.86 15.99
CA GLN A 19 -12.81 -39.20 15.45
C GLN A 19 -13.97 -40.17 15.60
N ARG A 20 -14.62 -40.20 16.77
CA ARG A 20 -15.82 -41.06 17.02
C ARG A 20 -16.99 -40.68 16.14
N VAL A 21 -17.22 -39.36 16.00
CA VAL A 21 -18.28 -38.84 15.11
C VAL A 21 -18.00 -39.20 13.66
N ALA A 22 -16.75 -39.02 13.21
CA ALA A 22 -16.35 -39.38 11.84
C ALA A 22 -16.52 -40.87 11.56
N ALA A 23 -16.16 -41.75 12.51
CA ALA A 23 -16.36 -43.18 12.38
C ALA A 23 -17.87 -43.54 12.29
N ALA A 24 -18.68 -43.00 13.19
CA ALA A 24 -20.13 -43.22 13.17
C ALA A 24 -20.80 -42.70 11.90
N ALA A 25 -20.34 -41.56 11.39
CA ALA A 25 -20.82 -40.99 10.11
C ALA A 25 -20.48 -41.92 8.93
N GLY A 26 -19.26 -42.49 8.92
CA GLY A 26 -18.84 -43.46 7.92
C GLY A 26 -19.69 -44.75 7.97
N GLU A 27 -19.93 -45.30 9.15
CA GLU A 27 -20.81 -46.45 9.34
C GLU A 27 -22.26 -46.19 8.89
N ALA A 28 -22.73 -44.94 9.09
CA ALA A 28 -24.06 -44.51 8.66
C ALA A 28 -24.14 -44.12 7.18
N GLY A 29 -23.05 -44.19 6.42
CA GLY A 29 -22.99 -43.83 5.01
C GLY A 29 -23.16 -42.30 4.72
N LEU A 30 -22.87 -41.44 5.70
CA LEU A 30 -22.99 -39.99 5.57
C LEU A 30 -21.78 -39.44 4.85
N THR A 31 -21.99 -38.69 3.76
CA THR A 31 -20.92 -38.10 2.96
C THR A 31 -20.53 -36.69 3.41
N ALA A 32 -21.37 -36.02 4.23
CA ALA A 32 -21.12 -34.70 4.72
C ALA A 32 -21.75 -34.44 6.09
N LEU A 33 -21.06 -33.70 6.94
CA LEU A 33 -21.51 -33.21 8.24
C LEU A 33 -21.36 -31.71 8.32
N VAL A 34 -22.28 -31.06 9.00
CA VAL A 34 -22.19 -29.63 9.36
C VAL A 34 -21.91 -29.53 10.86
N TRP A 35 -20.86 -28.82 11.21
CA TRP A 35 -20.51 -28.54 12.59
C TRP A 35 -21.02 -27.15 12.99
N ARG A 36 -21.56 -27.00 14.19
CA ARG A 36 -22.02 -25.77 14.83
C ARG A 36 -21.65 -25.80 16.31
N GLY A 37 -21.89 -24.70 17.01
CA GLY A 37 -21.64 -24.58 18.44
C GLY A 37 -20.31 -23.92 18.77
N PHE A 38 -19.63 -24.40 19.80
CA PHE A 38 -18.39 -23.81 20.26
C PHE A 38 -17.23 -24.06 19.29
N PRO A 39 -16.27 -23.12 19.15
CA PRO A 39 -15.10 -23.34 18.32
C PRO A 39 -14.23 -24.46 18.89
N PRO A 40 -13.42 -25.16 18.04
CA PRO A 40 -12.43 -26.09 18.52
C PRO A 40 -11.47 -25.48 19.55
N PRO A 41 -11.05 -26.20 20.60
CA PRO A 41 -10.03 -25.72 21.51
C PRO A 41 -8.67 -25.61 20.80
N VAL A 42 -7.85 -24.67 21.22
CA VAL A 42 -6.52 -24.39 20.66
C VAL A 42 -5.49 -24.34 21.79
N ASP A 43 -4.38 -25.04 21.59
CA ASP A 43 -3.20 -24.98 22.45
C ASP A 43 -1.92 -24.94 21.60
N ASP A 44 -0.76 -25.06 22.22
CA ASP A 44 0.55 -24.99 21.55
C ASP A 44 0.80 -26.12 20.52
N THR A 45 -0.04 -27.13 20.47
CA THR A 45 0.04 -28.26 19.53
C THR A 45 -0.77 -28.04 18.26
N VAL A 46 -1.55 -26.98 18.19
CA VAL A 46 -2.50 -26.72 17.09
C VAL A 46 -2.05 -25.56 16.22
N ALA A 47 -1.79 -25.83 14.95
CA ALA A 47 -1.67 -24.81 13.93
C ALA A 47 -3.07 -24.37 13.46
N TRP A 48 -3.47 -23.16 13.82
CA TRP A 48 -4.80 -22.63 13.54
C TRP A 48 -4.78 -21.72 12.31
N THR A 49 -5.60 -22.04 11.31
CA THR A 49 -5.86 -21.16 10.16
C THR A 49 -7.36 -20.97 10.02
N THR A 50 -7.85 -19.74 9.92
CA THR A 50 -9.26 -19.43 9.71
C THR A 50 -9.49 -18.84 8.33
N LEU A 51 -10.63 -19.17 7.74
CA LEU A 51 -11.14 -18.60 6.50
C LEU A 51 -12.42 -17.84 6.81
N THR A 52 -12.45 -16.56 6.49
CA THR A 52 -13.62 -15.70 6.72
C THR A 52 -14.05 -15.07 5.40
N PRO A 53 -15.27 -15.36 4.91
CA PRO A 53 -15.80 -14.65 3.76
C PRO A 53 -16.11 -13.20 4.17
N ASP A 54 -15.57 -12.26 3.40
CA ASP A 54 -15.85 -10.84 3.52
C ASP A 54 -16.32 -10.33 2.14
N PRO A 55 -17.05 -9.21 2.03
CA PRO A 55 -17.52 -8.74 0.74
C PRO A 55 -16.39 -8.61 -0.30
N ALA A 56 -16.49 -9.44 -1.37
CA ALA A 56 -15.55 -9.52 -2.50
C ALA A 56 -14.14 -10.07 -2.18
N VAL A 57 -13.87 -10.57 -0.97
CA VAL A 57 -12.61 -11.21 -0.60
C VAL A 57 -12.82 -12.44 0.27
N LEU A 58 -11.84 -13.33 0.29
CA LEU A 58 -11.72 -14.40 1.28
C LEU A 58 -10.53 -14.06 2.18
N GLU A 59 -10.81 -13.72 3.43
CA GLU A 59 -9.77 -13.43 4.42
C GLU A 59 -9.20 -14.73 4.98
N VAL A 60 -7.88 -14.86 4.93
CA VAL A 60 -7.16 -16.01 5.49
C VAL A 60 -6.29 -15.53 6.64
N ASN A 61 -6.65 -15.89 7.88
CA ASN A 61 -5.82 -15.69 9.05
C ASN A 61 -4.95 -16.94 9.24
N ALA A 62 -3.73 -16.86 8.75
CA ALA A 62 -2.79 -17.97 8.75
C ALA A 62 -2.22 -18.24 10.13
N ALA A 63 -1.86 -19.50 10.40
CA ALA A 63 -1.11 -19.87 11.58
C ALA A 63 0.22 -19.09 11.68
N PRO A 64 0.71 -18.75 12.89
CA PRO A 64 1.99 -18.07 13.04
C PRO A 64 3.15 -18.94 12.56
N ALA A 65 4.12 -18.31 11.89
CA ALA A 65 5.34 -18.95 11.42
C ALA A 65 6.55 -18.48 12.25
N ALA A 66 7.40 -19.41 12.70
CA ALA A 66 8.58 -19.09 13.49
C ALA A 66 9.73 -18.52 12.67
N SER A 67 9.73 -18.75 11.37
CA SER A 67 10.78 -18.28 10.45
C SER A 67 10.21 -17.76 9.12
N VAL A 68 11.00 -16.95 8.40
CA VAL A 68 10.64 -16.51 7.04
C VAL A 68 10.52 -17.68 6.08
N SER A 69 11.33 -18.72 6.24
CA SER A 69 11.26 -19.94 5.40
C SER A 69 9.96 -20.71 5.62
N GLU A 70 9.52 -20.83 6.86
CA GLU A 70 8.23 -21.44 7.19
C GLU A 70 7.05 -20.61 6.67
N PHE A 71 7.12 -19.28 6.86
CA PHE A 71 6.15 -18.35 6.30
C PHE A 71 6.05 -18.46 4.77
N LEU A 72 7.20 -18.53 4.07
CA LEU A 72 7.24 -18.72 2.63
C LEU A 72 6.61 -20.04 2.20
N ALA A 73 6.93 -21.15 2.87
CA ALA A 73 6.36 -22.47 2.55
C ALA A 73 4.83 -22.47 2.71
N MET A 74 4.34 -21.92 3.81
CA MET A 74 2.91 -21.75 4.07
C MET A 74 2.26 -20.84 3.02
N SER A 75 2.86 -19.70 2.71
CA SER A 75 2.35 -18.77 1.71
C SER A 75 2.27 -19.40 0.32
N ARG A 76 3.28 -20.16 -0.10
CA ARG A 76 3.24 -20.91 -1.37
C ARG A 76 2.05 -21.85 -1.45
N SER A 77 1.79 -22.60 -0.37
CA SER A 77 0.63 -23.50 -0.30
C SER A 77 -0.69 -22.73 -0.40
N LEU A 78 -0.82 -21.60 0.32
CA LEU A 78 -2.03 -20.77 0.29
C LEU A 78 -2.28 -20.17 -1.09
N TYR A 79 -1.24 -19.61 -1.73
CA TYR A 79 -1.37 -19.02 -3.07
C TYR A 79 -1.72 -20.08 -4.12
N ALA A 80 -1.11 -21.28 -4.06
CA ALA A 80 -1.42 -22.36 -4.98
C ALA A 80 -2.87 -22.89 -4.80
N LEU A 81 -3.35 -22.99 -3.56
CA LEU A 81 -4.74 -23.36 -3.28
C LEU A 81 -5.71 -22.28 -3.76
N ALA A 82 -5.41 -21.01 -3.52
CA ALA A 82 -6.24 -19.90 -3.98
C ALA A 82 -6.34 -19.86 -5.50
N GLU A 83 -5.23 -20.04 -6.21
CA GLU A 83 -5.19 -20.10 -7.68
C GLU A 83 -6.01 -21.29 -8.21
N ALA A 84 -5.93 -22.47 -7.58
CA ALA A 84 -6.70 -23.64 -7.95
C ALA A 84 -8.23 -23.42 -7.81
N GLU A 85 -8.64 -22.56 -6.88
CA GLU A 85 -10.03 -22.16 -6.66
C GLU A 85 -10.43 -20.89 -7.47
N GLY A 86 -9.57 -20.43 -8.37
CA GLY A 86 -9.83 -19.25 -9.22
C GLY A 86 -9.77 -17.91 -8.48
N LEU A 87 -9.13 -17.86 -7.30
CA LEU A 87 -8.91 -16.64 -6.54
C LEU A 87 -7.57 -15.98 -6.92
N ALA A 88 -7.55 -14.65 -6.95
CA ALA A 88 -6.36 -13.89 -7.26
C ALA A 88 -6.06 -12.84 -6.18
N PRO A 89 -4.77 -12.49 -5.94
CA PRO A 89 -4.40 -11.43 -4.99
C PRO A 89 -4.64 -10.01 -5.51
N TYR A 90 -5.32 -9.86 -6.64
CA TYR A 90 -5.61 -8.60 -7.32
C TYR A 90 -6.99 -8.63 -7.96
N ARG A 91 -7.46 -7.47 -8.38
CA ARG A 91 -8.65 -7.29 -9.23
C ARG A 91 -8.27 -6.62 -10.54
N LEU A 92 -8.91 -7.03 -11.62
CA LEU A 92 -8.75 -6.44 -12.94
C LEU A 92 -9.94 -5.52 -13.23
N GLN A 93 -9.68 -4.29 -13.65
CA GLN A 93 -10.72 -3.36 -14.07
C GLN A 93 -10.93 -3.45 -15.59
N TYR A 94 -12.10 -3.02 -16.07
CA TYR A 94 -12.46 -3.07 -17.49
C TYR A 94 -11.39 -2.46 -18.41
N ASN A 95 -10.79 -1.37 -18.00
CA ASN A 95 -9.79 -0.64 -18.77
C ASN A 95 -8.34 -1.19 -18.61
N GLY A 96 -8.19 -2.34 -17.97
CA GLY A 96 -6.89 -2.98 -17.78
C GLY A 96 -6.09 -2.51 -16.57
N VAL A 97 -6.64 -1.62 -15.73
CA VAL A 97 -5.98 -1.26 -14.47
C VAL A 97 -6.00 -2.46 -13.54
N ILE A 98 -4.84 -2.77 -12.99
CA ILE A 98 -4.66 -3.79 -11.97
C ILE A 98 -4.80 -3.09 -10.62
N SER A 99 -5.71 -3.53 -9.80
CA SER A 99 -5.95 -2.98 -8.48
C SER A 99 -5.79 -4.03 -7.39
N ASP A 100 -5.64 -3.56 -6.15
CA ASP A 100 -5.61 -4.41 -4.97
C ASP A 100 -6.87 -5.28 -4.83
N SER A 101 -6.73 -6.40 -4.12
CA SER A 101 -7.85 -7.33 -3.80
C SER A 101 -8.98 -6.64 -3.04
N GLY A 102 -8.67 -5.58 -2.30
CA GLY A 102 -9.61 -4.82 -1.47
C GLY A 102 -9.62 -5.20 0.01
N GLY A 103 -8.97 -6.32 0.37
CA GLY A 103 -8.84 -6.77 1.76
C GLY A 103 -7.48 -6.47 2.40
N GLY A 104 -6.47 -6.16 1.57
CA GLY A 104 -5.09 -5.95 2.02
C GLY A 104 -4.31 -7.25 2.26
N GLY A 105 -3.00 -7.12 2.50
CA GLY A 105 -2.07 -8.20 2.83
C GLY A 105 -1.39 -7.90 4.16
N GLN A 106 -2.14 -7.95 5.24
CA GLN A 106 -1.69 -7.51 6.56
C GLN A 106 -0.67 -8.48 7.16
N PHE A 107 0.32 -7.96 7.89
CA PHE A 107 1.35 -8.75 8.56
C PHE A 107 1.27 -8.53 10.07
N THR A 108 1.20 -9.62 10.84
CA THR A 108 1.24 -9.55 12.29
C THR A 108 2.58 -10.08 12.81
N LEU A 109 3.26 -9.28 13.63
CA LEU A 109 4.48 -9.67 14.33
C LEU A 109 4.22 -9.83 15.83
N GLY A 110 4.88 -10.84 16.41
CA GLY A 110 4.88 -11.08 17.83
C GLY A 110 5.90 -12.12 18.23
N GLY A 111 5.71 -12.72 19.39
CA GLY A 111 6.50 -13.85 19.90
C GLY A 111 5.70 -15.13 19.97
N PRO A 112 6.34 -16.27 20.32
CA PRO A 112 5.68 -17.53 20.52
C PRO A 112 4.72 -17.53 21.73
N SER A 113 4.81 -16.53 22.59
CA SER A 113 3.91 -16.24 23.68
C SER A 113 3.98 -14.74 24.01
N PRO A 114 3.00 -14.17 24.73
CA PRO A 114 3.05 -12.76 25.13
C PRO A 114 4.34 -12.39 25.87
N ALA A 115 4.79 -13.21 26.81
CA ALA A 115 6.03 -12.97 27.58
C ALA A 115 7.31 -13.00 26.72
N ARG A 116 7.24 -13.56 25.52
CA ARG A 116 8.33 -13.63 24.55
C ARG A 116 8.11 -12.72 23.33
N SER A 117 7.14 -11.82 23.40
CA SER A 117 6.93 -10.81 22.38
C SER A 117 8.10 -9.82 22.33
N PRO A 118 8.65 -9.49 21.16
CA PRO A 118 9.69 -8.47 21.04
C PRO A 118 9.22 -7.10 21.54
N PHE A 119 7.94 -6.81 21.48
CA PHE A 119 7.35 -5.55 21.95
C PHE A 119 7.27 -5.44 23.47
N PHE A 120 7.33 -6.55 24.18
CA PHE A 120 7.39 -6.59 25.66
C PHE A 120 8.82 -6.79 26.17
N ILE A 121 9.65 -7.57 25.46
CA ILE A 121 11.07 -7.76 25.79
C ILE A 121 11.88 -6.48 25.54
N ALA A 122 11.54 -5.73 24.50
CA ALA A 122 12.12 -4.44 24.16
C ALA A 122 11.04 -3.36 24.15
N PRO A 123 10.59 -2.86 25.32
CA PRO A 123 9.40 -2.00 25.42
C PRO A 123 9.50 -0.70 24.59
N GLN A 124 10.73 -0.21 24.33
CA GLN A 124 10.96 0.96 23.49
C GLN A 124 10.77 0.68 21.99
N LEU A 125 10.59 -0.58 21.58
CA LEU A 125 10.40 -0.96 20.18
C LEU A 125 9.18 -0.27 19.56
N MET A 126 8.07 -0.17 20.29
CA MET A 126 6.86 0.50 19.77
C MET A 126 7.09 1.98 19.50
N THR A 127 7.73 2.68 20.43
CA THR A 127 8.07 4.11 20.27
C THR A 127 8.95 4.33 19.04
N ARG A 128 9.98 3.50 18.88
CA ARG A 128 10.92 3.57 17.76
C ARG A 128 10.25 3.18 16.43
N LEU A 129 9.35 2.19 16.46
CA LEU A 129 8.61 1.75 15.28
C LEU A 129 7.72 2.88 14.73
N VAL A 130 6.92 3.52 15.58
CA VAL A 130 6.06 4.65 15.18
C VAL A 130 6.90 5.80 14.61
N THR A 131 8.03 6.12 15.27
CA THR A 131 8.95 7.14 14.78
C THR A 131 9.59 6.75 13.45
N TYR A 132 10.02 5.50 13.29
CA TYR A 132 10.66 5.03 12.06
C TYR A 132 9.70 5.01 10.88
N LEU A 133 8.44 4.61 11.09
CA LEU A 133 7.39 4.69 10.08
C LEU A 133 7.12 6.14 9.66
N ASN A 134 7.13 7.09 10.60
CA ASN A 134 7.00 8.51 10.26
C ASN A 134 8.18 9.00 9.40
N HIS A 135 9.41 8.59 9.71
CA HIS A 135 10.60 8.99 8.97
C HIS A 135 10.66 8.38 7.57
N HIS A 136 10.07 7.18 7.38
CA HIS A 136 10.10 6.41 6.14
C HIS A 136 8.69 6.15 5.59
N PRO A 137 8.07 7.13 4.89
CA PRO A 137 6.75 6.96 4.29
C PRO A 137 6.64 5.81 3.29
N SER A 138 7.76 5.35 2.72
CA SER A 138 7.79 4.20 1.82
C SER A 138 7.31 2.91 2.49
N LEU A 139 7.52 2.74 3.79
CA LEU A 139 7.09 1.55 4.54
C LEU A 139 5.57 1.39 4.57
N SER A 140 4.83 2.47 4.35
CA SER A 140 3.38 2.46 4.18
C SER A 140 2.99 2.63 2.71
N TYR A 141 3.41 3.72 2.07
CA TYR A 141 2.89 4.11 0.75
C TYR A 141 3.43 3.28 -0.43
N TRP A 142 4.67 2.78 -0.35
CA TRP A 142 5.19 1.93 -1.43
C TRP A 142 4.40 0.63 -1.56
N PHE A 143 4.00 0.06 -0.44
CA PHE A 143 3.25 -1.18 -0.36
C PHE A 143 1.73 -1.00 -0.37
N ALA A 144 1.24 0.23 -0.26
CA ALA A 144 -0.18 0.54 -0.28
C ALA A 144 -0.80 0.35 -1.68
N PRO A 145 -2.13 0.29 -1.78
CA PRO A 145 -2.85 0.48 -3.04
C PRO A 145 -2.54 1.82 -3.72
N LEU A 146 -3.12 2.07 -4.90
CA LEU A 146 -2.95 3.33 -5.64
C LEU A 146 -3.55 4.55 -4.91
N TYR A 147 -4.44 4.32 -3.97
CA TYR A 147 -5.16 5.37 -3.25
C TYR A 147 -4.97 5.20 -1.76
N VAL A 148 -4.54 6.25 -1.09
CA VAL A 148 -4.25 6.30 0.35
C VAL A 148 -4.91 7.53 0.97
N GLY A 149 -4.65 7.77 2.24
CA GLY A 149 -5.17 8.90 2.99
C GLY A 149 -6.22 8.49 4.01
N SER A 150 -6.92 9.45 4.57
CA SER A 150 -7.87 9.27 5.68
C SER A 150 -9.05 8.36 5.37
N PHE A 151 -9.36 8.12 4.08
CA PHE A 151 -10.40 7.18 3.66
C PHE A 151 -9.91 5.72 3.60
N SER A 152 -8.61 5.50 3.49
CA SER A 152 -8.01 4.18 3.32
C SER A 152 -8.20 3.28 4.54
N GLN A 153 -7.81 2.01 4.42
CA GLN A 153 -7.83 1.08 5.55
C GLN A 153 -6.64 1.29 6.51
N SER A 154 -5.64 2.06 6.09
CA SER A 154 -4.38 2.21 6.81
C SER A 154 -3.86 3.66 6.79
N PRO A 155 -4.67 4.66 7.20
CA PRO A 155 -4.17 6.02 7.31
C PRO A 155 -3.01 6.07 8.30
N ARG A 156 -2.06 6.95 8.01
CA ARG A 156 -0.90 7.21 8.86
C ARG A 156 -1.25 8.22 9.95
N PRO A 157 -0.66 8.14 11.15
CA PRO A 157 -0.87 9.16 12.19
C PRO A 157 -0.46 10.58 11.75
N ASP A 158 0.53 10.72 10.86
CA ASP A 158 1.00 12.00 10.32
C ASP A 158 0.12 12.56 9.17
N GLU A 159 -0.94 11.87 8.78
CA GLU A 159 -2.02 12.37 7.92
C GLU A 159 -3.14 13.06 8.72
N ASN A 160 -3.13 12.93 10.03
CA ASN A 160 -4.12 13.54 10.91
C ASN A 160 -3.91 15.06 11.04
N VAL A 161 -4.86 15.71 11.72
CA VAL A 161 -4.76 17.14 12.01
C VAL A 161 -3.53 17.44 12.88
N LEU A 162 -3.01 18.65 12.76
CA LEU A 162 -1.75 19.07 13.40
C LEU A 162 -1.79 18.90 14.94
N GLU A 163 -2.92 19.15 15.57
CA GLU A 163 -3.10 18.99 17.01
C GLU A 163 -2.89 17.54 17.46
N SER A 164 -3.50 16.56 16.77
CA SER A 164 -3.30 15.14 17.05
C SER A 164 -1.85 14.70 16.85
N PHE A 165 -1.17 15.24 15.84
CA PHE A 165 0.23 14.96 15.59
C PHE A 165 1.14 15.51 16.68
N SER A 166 0.86 16.74 17.17
CA SER A 166 1.59 17.34 18.28
C SER A 166 1.44 16.54 19.57
N GLU A 167 0.24 16.06 19.88
CA GLU A 167 -0.02 15.22 21.04
C GLU A 167 0.65 13.84 20.93
N LEU A 168 0.73 13.26 19.73
CA LEU A 168 1.51 12.04 19.48
C LEU A 168 3.00 12.27 19.80
N GLN A 169 3.57 13.43 19.45
CA GLN A 169 4.95 13.74 19.80
C GLN A 169 5.15 13.77 21.33
N VAL A 170 4.21 14.35 22.07
CA VAL A 170 4.23 14.35 23.54
C VAL A 170 4.15 12.93 24.09
N ALA A 171 3.24 12.10 23.57
CA ALA A 171 3.11 10.71 23.98
C ALA A 171 4.40 9.91 23.77
N LEU A 172 5.03 10.05 22.60
CA LEU A 172 6.30 9.39 22.29
C LEU A 172 7.46 9.88 23.18
N GLN A 173 7.52 11.17 23.51
CA GLN A 173 8.51 11.71 24.45
C GLN A 173 8.36 11.12 25.85
N HIS A 174 7.12 11.00 26.34
CA HIS A 174 6.84 10.40 27.64
C HIS A 174 7.14 8.91 27.68
N LEU A 175 6.88 8.19 26.59
CA LEU A 175 7.27 6.78 26.44
C LEU A 175 8.80 6.62 26.40
N ALA A 176 9.49 7.45 25.64
CA ALA A 176 10.95 7.42 25.53
C ALA A 176 11.67 7.76 26.83
N ALA A 177 11.07 8.60 27.68
CA ALA A 177 11.62 8.96 28.99
C ALA A 177 11.57 7.82 30.03
N ARG A 178 10.81 6.75 29.76
CA ARG A 178 10.73 5.56 30.64
C ARG A 178 11.68 4.49 30.12
N ALA A 179 12.56 3.99 30.96
CA ALA A 179 13.52 2.93 30.57
C ALA A 179 12.77 1.65 30.15
N GLU A 180 11.77 1.26 30.93
CA GLU A 180 10.97 0.05 30.72
C GLU A 180 9.47 0.38 30.89
N PRO A 181 8.82 0.98 29.87
CA PRO A 181 7.39 1.24 29.94
C PRO A 181 6.61 -0.08 29.94
N GLU A 182 5.66 -0.20 30.84
CA GLU A 182 4.78 -1.35 30.93
C GLU A 182 3.86 -1.45 29.70
N PRO A 183 3.45 -2.66 29.27
CA PRO A 183 2.59 -2.85 28.09
C PRO A 183 1.29 -2.04 28.12
N GLU A 184 0.63 -1.97 29.28
CA GLU A 184 -0.58 -1.15 29.44
C GLU A 184 -0.31 0.35 29.23
N PHE A 185 0.83 0.83 29.70
CA PHE A 185 1.21 2.23 29.51
C PHE A 185 1.53 2.53 28.03
N ILE A 186 2.18 1.60 27.33
CA ILE A 186 2.42 1.73 25.89
C ILE A 186 1.10 1.81 25.13
N TRP A 187 0.16 0.90 25.42
CA TRP A 187 -1.13 0.86 24.76
C TRP A 187 -1.95 2.14 25.03
N ARG A 188 -2.08 2.56 26.30
CA ARG A 188 -2.80 3.77 26.68
C ARG A 188 -2.21 5.04 26.06
N SER A 189 -0.89 5.07 25.88
CA SER A 189 -0.22 6.24 25.29
C SER A 189 -0.38 6.31 23.78
N LEU A 190 -0.46 5.18 23.06
CA LEU A 190 -0.45 5.15 21.59
C LEU A 190 -1.81 4.87 20.96
N SER A 191 -2.70 4.13 21.63
CA SER A 191 -3.99 3.75 21.06
C SER A 191 -4.87 4.94 20.61
N PRO A 192 -4.84 6.13 21.26
CA PRO A 192 -5.63 7.27 20.80
C PRO A 192 -5.16 7.84 19.45
N PHE A 193 -3.92 7.56 19.03
CA PHE A 193 -3.30 8.10 17.81
C PHE A 193 -3.22 7.09 16.67
N LEU A 194 -3.26 5.79 16.98
CA LEU A 194 -3.26 4.71 16.00
C LEU A 194 -4.69 4.31 15.63
N VAL A 195 -5.44 5.30 15.19
CA VAL A 195 -6.84 5.22 14.77
C VAL A 195 -7.06 6.13 13.58
N ASP A 196 -8.15 5.90 12.86
CA ASP A 196 -8.57 6.85 11.84
C ASP A 196 -9.31 8.08 12.46
N THR A 197 -9.71 9.01 11.61
CA THR A 197 -10.45 10.21 12.02
C THR A 197 -11.80 9.95 12.71
N SER A 198 -12.32 8.72 12.66
CA SER A 198 -13.53 8.29 13.36
C SER A 198 -13.24 7.55 14.68
N GLY A 199 -11.96 7.39 15.05
CA GLY A 199 -11.54 6.63 16.21
C GLY A 199 -11.49 5.11 16.01
N ASN A 200 -11.53 4.63 14.77
CA ASN A 200 -11.48 3.21 14.46
C ASN A 200 -10.04 2.69 14.40
N ALA A 201 -9.64 1.87 15.37
CA ALA A 201 -8.31 1.27 15.45
C ALA A 201 -8.04 0.23 14.34
N HIS A 202 -9.08 -0.36 13.75
CA HIS A 202 -8.92 -1.23 12.57
C HIS A 202 -8.52 -0.46 11.30
N ARG A 203 -8.50 0.86 11.36
CA ARG A 203 -8.09 1.73 10.25
C ARG A 203 -6.93 2.61 10.69
N SER A 204 -5.75 2.01 10.75
CA SER A 204 -4.46 2.64 10.99
C SER A 204 -3.37 1.83 10.30
N GLU A 205 -2.26 2.45 9.93
CA GLU A 205 -1.11 1.73 9.35
C GLU A 205 -0.54 0.66 10.29
N VAL A 206 -0.71 0.87 11.60
CA VAL A 206 -0.33 -0.08 12.67
C VAL A 206 -1.49 -0.24 13.62
N ASN A 207 -1.92 -1.49 13.83
CA ASN A 207 -2.93 -1.84 14.82
C ASN A 207 -2.26 -2.51 16.03
N ILE A 208 -2.61 -2.03 17.23
CA ILE A 208 -2.08 -2.51 18.51
C ILE A 208 -3.15 -3.09 19.45
N GLU A 209 -4.35 -3.38 18.95
CA GLU A 209 -5.43 -3.94 19.77
C GLU A 209 -5.08 -5.30 20.40
N LYS A 210 -4.21 -6.06 19.74
CA LYS A 210 -3.71 -7.36 20.21
C LYS A 210 -2.38 -7.23 20.99
N LEU A 211 -1.83 -6.03 21.11
CA LEU A 211 -0.63 -5.79 21.92
C LEU A 211 -0.97 -5.89 23.41
N TRP A 212 -1.76 -4.96 23.86
CA TRP A 212 -2.31 -4.88 25.23
C TRP A 212 -3.60 -4.10 25.19
N ASN A 213 -4.74 -4.77 25.36
CA ASN A 213 -6.05 -4.13 25.40
C ASN A 213 -6.92 -4.86 26.42
N PRO A 214 -7.09 -4.30 27.64
CA PRO A 214 -7.85 -4.93 28.69
C PRO A 214 -9.34 -5.06 28.38
N ASP A 215 -9.85 -4.26 27.42
CA ASP A 215 -11.25 -4.28 27.00
C ASP A 215 -11.58 -5.46 26.06
N LEU A 216 -10.55 -6.20 25.61
CA LEU A 216 -10.69 -7.39 24.77
C LEU A 216 -10.24 -8.65 25.52
N PRO A 217 -11.12 -9.30 26.29
CA PRO A 217 -10.76 -10.48 27.08
C PRO A 217 -10.21 -11.61 26.18
N GLY A 218 -9.07 -12.18 26.59
CA GLY A 218 -8.43 -13.32 25.92
C GLY A 218 -7.72 -13.03 24.60
N ARG A 219 -7.97 -11.89 23.95
CA ARG A 219 -7.37 -11.53 22.67
C ARG A 219 -6.60 -10.20 22.67
N GLY A 220 -6.81 -9.38 23.66
CA GLY A 220 -6.24 -8.02 23.70
C GLY A 220 -4.82 -7.93 24.27
N CYS A 221 -4.29 -8.99 24.92
CA CYS A 221 -3.00 -8.96 25.61
C CYS A 221 -2.07 -10.06 25.11
N LEU A 222 -1.83 -10.11 23.79
CA LEU A 222 -1.06 -11.14 23.12
C LEU A 222 0.37 -10.69 22.75
N GLY A 223 0.70 -9.41 22.92
CA GLY A 223 2.00 -8.88 22.49
C GLY A 223 2.15 -8.87 20.97
N LEU A 224 1.07 -8.72 20.22
CA LEU A 224 1.06 -8.73 18.75
C LEU A 224 0.83 -7.33 18.21
N VAL A 225 1.57 -6.98 17.15
CA VAL A 225 1.41 -5.75 16.38
C VAL A 225 1.12 -6.12 14.94
N GLU A 226 0.07 -5.53 14.38
CA GLU A 226 -0.38 -5.77 13.01
C GLU A 226 -0.05 -4.57 12.13
N PHE A 227 0.68 -4.84 11.05
CA PHE A 227 1.02 -3.87 10.00
C PHE A 227 -0.03 -3.95 8.90
N ARG A 228 -0.78 -2.88 8.69
CA ARG A 228 -1.98 -2.85 7.84
C ARG A 228 -1.82 -2.09 6.53
N ALA A 229 -0.68 -1.42 6.32
CA ALA A 229 -0.46 -0.57 5.14
C ALA A 229 -0.13 -1.36 3.85
N PHE A 230 -0.18 -2.68 3.89
CA PHE A 230 0.22 -3.52 2.77
C PHE A 230 -1.00 -3.96 1.95
N ARG A 231 -0.94 -3.76 0.63
CA ARG A 231 -1.81 -4.48 -0.29
C ARG A 231 -1.49 -5.96 -0.30
N MET A 232 -2.38 -6.79 -0.79
CA MET A 232 -2.06 -8.21 -0.98
C MET A 232 -0.84 -8.35 -1.91
N ALA A 233 0.17 -9.10 -1.47
CA ALA A 233 1.34 -9.38 -2.29
C ALA A 233 0.95 -10.20 -3.53
N MET A 234 1.60 -9.96 -4.66
CA MET A 234 1.25 -10.63 -5.92
C MET A 234 1.62 -12.13 -5.92
N ASP A 235 2.58 -12.52 -5.10
CA ASP A 235 3.05 -13.90 -4.94
C ASP A 235 3.59 -14.14 -3.52
N ALA A 236 3.79 -15.41 -3.19
CA ALA A 236 4.29 -15.86 -1.89
C ALA A 236 5.70 -15.34 -1.57
N GLU A 237 6.57 -15.21 -2.59
CA GLU A 237 7.93 -14.70 -2.45
C GLU A 237 7.94 -13.23 -2.08
N SER A 238 7.04 -12.44 -2.68
CA SER A 238 6.87 -11.03 -2.33
C SER A 238 6.34 -10.86 -0.91
N ALA A 239 5.37 -11.68 -0.50
CA ALA A 239 4.89 -11.71 0.88
C ALA A 239 6.02 -12.04 1.87
N ALA A 240 6.83 -13.07 1.56
CA ALA A 240 7.98 -13.46 2.40
C ALA A 240 9.07 -12.38 2.46
N ALA A 241 9.30 -11.66 1.36
CA ALA A 241 10.24 -10.53 1.34
C ALA A 241 9.80 -9.39 2.28
N ILE A 242 8.49 -9.06 2.28
CA ILE A 242 7.91 -8.09 3.20
C ILE A 242 8.05 -8.58 4.66
N ALA A 243 7.70 -9.82 4.93
CA ALA A 243 7.85 -10.42 6.27
C ALA A 243 9.30 -10.39 6.75
N ALA A 244 10.27 -10.68 5.88
CA ALA A 244 11.71 -10.58 6.18
C ALA A 244 12.12 -9.14 6.54
N MET A 245 11.67 -8.16 5.76
CA MET A 245 11.93 -6.75 6.01
C MET A 245 11.37 -6.30 7.36
N LEU A 246 10.10 -6.61 7.66
CA LEU A 246 9.47 -6.23 8.92
C LEU A 246 10.17 -6.86 10.14
N ARG A 247 10.60 -8.12 10.03
CA ARG A 247 11.39 -8.78 11.09
C ARG A 247 12.76 -8.15 11.27
N ALA A 248 13.44 -7.81 10.19
CA ALA A 248 14.74 -7.12 10.23
C ALA A 248 14.60 -5.73 10.87
N LEU A 249 13.55 -4.97 10.50
CA LEU A 249 13.22 -3.68 11.10
C LEU A 249 12.98 -3.80 12.62
N ALA A 250 12.15 -4.74 13.05
CA ALA A 250 11.90 -4.97 14.46
C ALA A 250 13.20 -5.32 15.22
N ALA A 251 14.05 -6.16 14.63
CA ALA A 251 15.35 -6.52 15.22
C ALA A 251 16.32 -5.32 15.27
N MET A 252 16.38 -4.50 14.25
CA MET A 252 17.18 -3.27 14.21
C MET A 252 16.70 -2.28 15.28
N LEU A 253 15.43 -1.96 15.27
CA LEU A 253 14.82 -0.97 16.16
C LEU A 253 14.87 -1.40 17.63
N SER A 254 14.83 -2.69 17.93
CA SER A 254 14.98 -3.19 19.31
C SER A 254 16.36 -2.88 19.91
N ARG A 255 17.39 -2.73 19.06
CA ARG A 255 18.79 -2.48 19.47
C ARG A 255 19.18 -1.00 19.48
N GLN A 256 18.39 -0.13 18.87
CA GLN A 256 18.69 1.31 18.81
C GLN A 256 18.66 1.94 20.21
N GLN A 257 19.53 2.93 20.41
CA GLN A 257 19.60 3.68 21.67
C GLN A 257 18.87 5.02 21.60
N VAL A 258 18.73 5.59 20.39
CA VAL A 258 18.20 6.92 20.17
C VAL A 258 16.86 6.83 19.46
N ASN A 259 15.92 7.65 19.91
CA ASN A 259 14.64 7.86 19.25
C ASN A 259 14.59 9.31 18.73
N PRO A 260 14.78 9.56 17.42
CA PRO A 260 14.74 10.92 16.88
C PRO A 260 13.31 11.49 16.99
N PRO A 261 13.15 12.83 16.95
CA PRO A 261 11.82 13.44 16.93
C PRO A 261 11.08 13.09 15.63
N LEU A 262 9.75 13.16 15.66
CA LEU A 262 8.93 13.01 14.45
C LEU A 262 9.22 14.13 13.45
N ILE A 263 9.10 13.81 12.17
CA ILE A 263 9.14 14.78 11.08
C ILE A 263 7.72 15.27 10.81
N GLU A 264 7.52 16.57 10.90
CA GLU A 264 6.29 17.22 10.46
C GLU A 264 6.33 17.40 8.94
N TRP A 265 5.80 16.43 8.23
CA TRP A 265 5.79 16.43 6.76
C TRP A 265 4.87 17.50 6.17
N GLY A 266 3.70 17.71 6.81
CA GLY A 266 2.68 18.61 6.29
C GLY A 266 2.26 18.22 4.85
N SER A 267 2.04 19.20 4.00
CA SER A 267 1.65 18.98 2.61
C SER A 267 2.70 18.21 1.78
N ARG A 268 3.97 18.21 2.19
CA ARG A 268 5.05 17.49 1.49
C ARG A 268 4.85 15.98 1.51
N LEU A 269 4.17 15.42 2.54
CA LEU A 269 3.85 14.00 2.60
C LEU A 269 3.09 13.55 1.35
N HIS A 270 2.01 14.27 1.04
CA HIS A 270 1.12 13.97 -0.08
C HIS A 270 1.61 14.52 -1.43
N ASP A 271 2.62 15.36 -1.44
CA ASP A 271 3.21 15.91 -2.66
C ASP A 271 4.40 15.04 -3.12
N ARG A 272 5.43 14.92 -2.27
CA ARG A 272 6.65 14.18 -2.58
C ARG A 272 6.41 12.66 -2.64
N PHE A 273 5.81 12.11 -1.58
CA PHE A 273 5.66 10.66 -1.42
C PHE A 273 4.42 10.09 -2.11
N ALA A 274 3.72 10.89 -2.91
CA ALA A 274 2.82 10.37 -3.92
C ALA A 274 3.56 9.75 -5.11
N LEU A 275 4.81 10.15 -5.34
CA LEU A 275 5.58 9.76 -6.51
C LEU A 275 6.43 8.51 -6.24
N PRO A 276 6.26 7.44 -7.04
CA PRO A 276 7.01 6.18 -6.91
C PRO A 276 8.52 6.36 -6.83
N PHE A 277 9.08 7.34 -7.54
CA PHE A 277 10.51 7.65 -7.50
C PHE A 277 11.00 7.94 -6.08
N TYR A 278 10.32 8.85 -5.37
CA TYR A 278 10.74 9.23 -4.01
C TYR A 278 10.45 8.15 -2.98
N LEU A 279 9.40 7.36 -3.18
CA LEU A 279 9.13 6.21 -2.33
C LEU A 279 10.20 5.14 -2.48
N ARG A 280 10.66 4.88 -3.71
CA ARG A 280 11.77 3.95 -3.95
C ARG A 280 13.07 4.45 -3.36
N GLN A 281 13.36 5.75 -3.49
CA GLN A 281 14.54 6.37 -2.87
C GLN A 281 14.52 6.22 -1.35
N ASP A 282 13.37 6.46 -0.72
CA ASP A 282 13.19 6.28 0.72
C ASP A 282 13.30 4.81 1.15
N LEU A 283 12.76 3.87 0.37
CA LEU A 283 12.90 2.43 0.63
C LEU A 283 14.36 1.98 0.54
N HIS A 284 15.17 2.53 -0.37
CA HIS A 284 16.60 2.27 -0.42
C HIS A 284 17.33 2.81 0.82
N ALA A 285 16.89 3.92 1.40
CA ALA A 285 17.43 4.40 2.68
C ALA A 285 17.14 3.40 3.80
N VAL A 286 15.93 2.80 3.85
CA VAL A 286 15.60 1.72 4.79
C VAL A 286 16.54 0.51 4.62
N PHE A 287 16.83 0.11 3.39
CA PHE A 287 17.77 -1.00 3.15
C PHE A 287 19.19 -0.67 3.62
N THR A 288 19.62 0.58 3.40
CA THR A 288 20.93 1.06 3.89
C THR A 288 21.01 1.02 5.43
N ASP A 289 19.95 1.43 6.12
CA ASP A 289 19.87 1.34 7.57
C ASP A 289 19.96 -0.10 8.09
N LEU A 290 19.24 -1.02 7.44
CA LEU A 290 19.29 -2.44 7.76
C LEU A 290 20.68 -3.04 7.53
N GLU A 291 21.34 -2.66 6.45
CA GLU A 291 22.70 -3.12 6.15
C GLU A 291 23.70 -2.57 7.17
N ALA A 292 23.61 -1.29 7.53
CA ALA A 292 24.42 -0.67 8.57
C ALA A 292 24.22 -1.33 9.95
N ALA A 293 23.03 -1.84 10.22
CA ALA A 293 22.70 -2.59 11.43
C ALA A 293 23.17 -4.08 11.39
N GLY A 294 23.77 -4.53 10.30
CA GLY A 294 24.17 -5.93 10.09
C GLY A 294 22.99 -6.87 9.82
N LEU A 295 21.88 -6.33 9.33
CA LEU A 295 20.61 -7.04 9.04
C LEU A 295 20.22 -6.92 7.57
N GLY A 296 21.18 -6.71 6.67
CA GLY A 296 20.95 -6.55 5.24
C GLY A 296 20.17 -7.73 4.64
N LEU A 297 19.19 -7.41 3.80
CA LEU A 297 18.25 -8.40 3.24
C LEU A 297 18.81 -9.19 2.04
N GLY A 298 19.93 -8.75 1.49
CA GLY A 298 20.49 -9.31 0.27
C GLY A 298 19.72 -8.90 -1.00
N ARG A 299 20.45 -8.86 -2.10
CA ARG A 299 19.99 -8.32 -3.39
C ARG A 299 18.69 -8.96 -3.92
N PRO A 300 18.49 -10.30 -3.91
CA PRO A 300 17.25 -10.87 -4.44
C PRO A 300 15.99 -10.42 -3.70
N VAL A 301 16.09 -10.16 -2.38
CA VAL A 301 14.98 -9.68 -1.56
C VAL A 301 14.70 -8.20 -1.82
N THR A 302 15.75 -7.37 -1.87
CA THR A 302 15.60 -5.92 -2.12
C THR A 302 15.08 -5.64 -3.53
N GLU A 303 15.55 -6.37 -4.55
CA GLU A 303 15.02 -6.28 -5.91
C GLU A 303 13.53 -6.61 -5.96
N ARG A 304 13.10 -7.65 -5.24
CA ARG A 304 11.69 -8.03 -5.16
C ARG A 304 10.84 -7.00 -4.43
N LEU A 305 11.35 -6.43 -3.34
CA LEU A 305 10.66 -5.35 -2.61
C LEU A 305 10.53 -4.07 -3.45
N CYS A 306 11.46 -3.82 -4.36
CA CYS A 306 11.45 -2.69 -5.30
C CYS A 306 10.66 -2.95 -6.58
N ALA A 307 10.21 -4.17 -6.84
CA ALA A 307 9.44 -4.50 -8.03
C ALA A 307 8.08 -3.78 -8.05
N ASP A 308 7.81 -3.08 -9.16
CA ASP A 308 6.63 -2.21 -9.26
C ASP A 308 6.05 -2.15 -10.70
N ASP A 309 6.05 -3.28 -11.38
CA ASP A 309 5.60 -3.37 -12.78
C ASP A 309 4.12 -3.02 -12.97
N TRP A 310 3.33 -3.10 -11.92
CA TRP A 310 1.90 -2.83 -11.96
C TRP A 310 1.55 -1.32 -12.07
N ARG A 311 2.49 -0.42 -11.75
CA ARG A 311 2.31 1.04 -11.91
C ARG A 311 2.63 1.53 -13.31
N ARG A 312 3.37 0.76 -14.11
CA ARG A 312 3.77 1.17 -15.44
C ARG A 312 2.57 1.30 -16.36
N ILE A 313 2.36 2.53 -16.90
CA ILE A 313 1.35 2.80 -17.92
C ILE A 313 1.95 2.65 -19.31
N GLY A 314 3.08 3.32 -19.56
CA GLY A 314 3.76 3.25 -20.86
C GLY A 314 5.02 4.08 -20.90
N HIS A 315 5.66 4.05 -22.05
CA HIS A 315 6.81 4.91 -22.37
C HIS A 315 6.81 5.32 -23.84
N ALA A 316 7.48 6.42 -24.13
CA ALA A 316 7.74 6.90 -25.49
C ALA A 316 9.17 7.41 -25.62
N GLU A 317 9.77 7.24 -26.79
CA GLU A 317 11.17 7.60 -27.03
C GLU A 317 11.31 8.49 -28.27
N LEU A 318 12.13 9.54 -28.16
CA LEU A 318 12.45 10.45 -29.24
C LEU A 318 13.88 10.95 -29.10
N ALA A 319 14.67 10.85 -30.15
CA ALA A 319 16.02 11.44 -30.27
C ALA A 319 16.91 11.19 -29.04
N GLY A 320 16.87 9.97 -28.50
CA GLY A 320 17.68 9.57 -27.34
C GLY A 320 17.12 9.99 -25.99
N CYS A 321 15.95 10.62 -25.95
CA CYS A 321 15.20 10.91 -24.73
C CYS A 321 14.03 9.93 -24.60
N ARG A 322 13.82 9.42 -23.39
CA ARG A 322 12.70 8.54 -23.02
C ARG A 322 11.82 9.23 -21.99
N LEU A 323 10.52 9.26 -22.27
CA LEU A 323 9.47 9.63 -21.36
C LEU A 323 8.85 8.34 -20.80
N ASP A 324 8.93 8.12 -19.50
CA ASP A 324 8.19 7.09 -18.78
C ASP A 324 6.99 7.72 -18.08
N VAL A 325 5.86 6.99 -18.11
CA VAL A 325 4.61 7.39 -17.43
C VAL A 325 4.17 6.26 -16.52
N ASP A 326 4.13 6.56 -15.23
CA ASP A 326 3.73 5.62 -14.20
C ASP A 326 2.50 6.14 -13.44
N GLN A 327 1.66 5.24 -12.95
CA GLN A 327 0.61 5.56 -12.02
C GLN A 327 1.22 5.96 -10.67
N ALA A 328 0.92 7.16 -10.20
CA ALA A 328 1.32 7.62 -8.87
C ALA A 328 0.20 7.37 -7.83
N ILE A 329 0.53 7.53 -6.56
CA ILE A 329 -0.45 7.43 -5.48
C ILE A 329 -1.29 8.69 -5.42
N GLU A 330 -2.58 8.54 -5.19
CA GLU A 330 -3.49 9.67 -4.99
C GLU A 330 -4.14 9.63 -3.61
N PHE A 331 -4.39 10.79 -3.07
CA PHE A 331 -4.99 11.02 -1.75
C PHE A 331 -6.41 11.53 -1.96
N TRP A 332 -7.38 10.65 -1.78
CA TRP A 332 -8.78 11.01 -1.91
C TRP A 332 -9.33 11.62 -0.62
N PRO A 333 -9.96 12.80 -0.68
CA PRO A 333 -10.56 13.43 0.49
C PRO A 333 -11.87 12.76 0.86
N LEU A 334 -12.14 12.70 2.16
CA LEU A 334 -13.46 12.38 2.69
C LEU A 334 -14.45 13.52 2.39
N LEU A 335 -15.70 13.14 2.11
CA LEU A 335 -16.83 14.05 1.97
C LEU A 335 -17.62 14.08 3.29
N GLY A 336 -17.56 15.20 3.99
CA GLY A 336 -18.26 15.40 5.26
C GLY A 336 -17.61 14.69 6.44
N ASP A 337 -18.31 14.67 7.57
CA ASP A 337 -17.87 14.04 8.80
C ASP A 337 -18.00 12.51 8.70
N ALA A 338 -16.91 11.81 8.89
CA ALA A 338 -16.87 10.35 8.85
C ALA A 338 -17.71 9.70 9.98
N ALA A 339 -17.86 10.38 11.12
CA ALA A 339 -18.63 9.90 12.26
C ALA A 339 -20.15 9.92 12.01
N ALA A 340 -20.62 10.77 11.12
CA ALA A 340 -22.04 10.90 10.80
C ALA A 340 -22.54 9.87 9.79
N GLN A 341 -21.65 9.07 9.18
CA GLN A 341 -22.01 8.10 8.14
C GLN A 341 -22.42 6.77 8.76
N ALA A 342 -23.72 6.52 8.79
CA ALA A 342 -24.27 5.25 9.28
C ALA A 342 -23.78 4.06 8.45
N GLY A 343 -23.51 2.92 9.11
CA GLY A 343 -23.15 1.67 8.45
C GLY A 343 -21.69 1.52 8.03
N GLY A 344 -20.77 2.37 8.52
CA GLY A 344 -19.32 2.23 8.27
C GLY A 344 -18.87 2.60 6.84
N SER A 345 -19.78 3.00 5.96
CA SER A 345 -19.47 3.53 4.64
C SER A 345 -18.95 4.96 4.74
N ARG A 346 -17.93 5.27 3.95
CA ARG A 346 -17.37 6.61 3.87
C ARG A 346 -17.55 7.13 2.45
N LEU A 347 -18.10 8.34 2.35
CA LEU A 347 -18.13 9.05 1.08
C LEU A 347 -16.77 9.71 0.83
N VAL A 348 -16.17 9.40 -0.30
CA VAL A 348 -14.90 9.97 -0.75
C VAL A 348 -15.06 10.60 -2.12
N ASP A 349 -14.32 11.65 -2.41
CA ASP A 349 -14.18 12.14 -3.78
C ASP A 349 -13.05 11.36 -4.48
N ALA A 350 -13.42 10.34 -5.23
CA ALA A 350 -12.52 9.48 -5.98
C ALA A 350 -12.21 10.02 -7.39
N SER A 351 -12.55 11.29 -7.68
CA SER A 351 -12.46 11.85 -9.04
C SER A 351 -11.06 12.23 -9.48
N THR A 352 -10.10 12.28 -8.54
CA THR A 352 -8.72 12.68 -8.86
C THR A 352 -7.80 11.50 -9.09
N ALA A 353 -6.87 11.67 -10.02
CA ALA A 353 -5.79 10.74 -10.31
C ALA A 353 -4.45 11.49 -10.38
N ARG A 354 -3.38 10.74 -10.24
CA ARG A 354 -2.02 11.27 -10.31
C ARG A 354 -1.11 10.36 -11.13
N LEU A 355 -0.23 10.97 -11.90
CA LEU A 355 0.81 10.32 -12.68
C LEU A 355 2.18 10.76 -12.18
N GLN A 356 3.16 9.91 -12.32
CA GLN A 356 4.56 10.29 -12.33
C GLN A 356 5.04 10.32 -13.78
N LEU A 357 5.66 11.43 -14.17
CA LEU A 357 6.33 11.62 -15.44
C LEU A 357 7.83 11.66 -15.19
N SER A 358 8.58 10.85 -15.93
CA SER A 358 10.03 10.80 -15.81
C SER A 358 10.67 10.90 -17.19
N LEU A 359 11.65 11.80 -17.33
CA LEU A 359 12.48 11.92 -18.53
C LEU A 359 13.89 11.42 -18.22
N ARG A 360 14.46 10.60 -19.08
CA ARG A 360 15.84 10.13 -19.00
C ARG A 360 16.49 9.97 -20.36
N ALA A 361 17.81 9.91 -20.39
CA ALA A 361 18.53 9.52 -21.58
C ALA A 361 18.30 8.03 -21.86
N CYS A 362 18.15 7.66 -23.15
CA CYS A 362 18.21 6.28 -23.57
C CYS A 362 19.64 5.73 -23.39
N ALA A 363 19.76 4.42 -23.22
CA ALA A 363 21.06 3.78 -23.04
C ALA A 363 22.03 4.13 -24.16
N GLY A 364 23.23 4.61 -23.80
CA GLY A 364 24.28 5.01 -24.76
C GLY A 364 24.06 6.37 -25.43
N GLN A 365 23.03 7.12 -25.03
CA GLN A 365 22.74 8.49 -25.49
C GLN A 365 23.05 9.51 -24.40
N VAL A 366 23.38 10.73 -24.78
CA VAL A 366 23.63 11.84 -23.82
C VAL A 366 22.93 13.10 -24.32
N PRO A 367 21.59 13.11 -24.42
CA PRO A 367 20.87 14.33 -24.76
C PRO A 367 20.97 15.35 -23.63
N ASP A 368 21.00 16.64 -23.99
CA ASP A 368 20.82 17.71 -23.01
C ASP A 368 19.34 17.80 -22.60
N LEU A 369 18.96 17.06 -21.56
CA LEU A 369 17.57 16.99 -21.12
C LEU A 369 17.03 18.31 -20.57
N ASP A 370 17.89 19.23 -20.15
CA ASP A 370 17.47 20.58 -19.69
C ASP A 370 16.92 21.43 -20.82
N ALA A 371 17.29 21.10 -22.08
CA ALA A 371 16.77 21.78 -23.26
C ALA A 371 15.43 21.24 -23.77
N TRP A 372 14.94 20.11 -23.21
CA TRP A 372 13.67 19.51 -23.58
C TRP A 372 12.48 20.19 -22.89
N GLN A 373 11.34 20.22 -23.56
CA GLN A 373 10.09 20.69 -22.98
C GLN A 373 9.08 19.56 -22.90
N LEU A 374 8.43 19.46 -21.75
CA LEU A 374 7.27 18.59 -21.56
C LEU A 374 6.05 19.46 -21.26
N LEU A 375 4.98 19.26 -22.02
CA LEU A 375 3.70 19.93 -21.80
C LEU A 375 2.66 18.88 -21.39
N ALA A 376 1.74 19.24 -20.51
CA ALA A 376 0.56 18.46 -20.16
C ALA A 376 -0.69 19.31 -20.41
N ASN A 377 -1.56 18.88 -21.34
CA ASN A 377 -2.71 19.65 -21.81
C ASN A 377 -2.35 21.10 -22.22
N GLY A 378 -1.18 21.30 -22.83
CA GLY A 378 -0.63 22.59 -23.23
C GLY A 378 0.16 23.35 -22.14
N TYR A 379 0.05 22.97 -20.89
CA TYR A 379 0.79 23.62 -19.79
C TYR A 379 2.21 23.06 -19.64
N ARG A 380 3.17 23.94 -19.41
CA ARG A 380 4.56 23.53 -19.11
C ARG A 380 4.62 22.73 -17.81
N VAL A 381 5.22 21.55 -17.90
CA VAL A 381 5.42 20.67 -16.74
C VAL A 381 6.75 21.04 -16.05
N PRO A 382 6.76 21.38 -14.75
CA PRO A 382 7.99 21.67 -14.02
C PRO A 382 8.74 20.35 -13.77
N LEU A 383 9.86 20.15 -14.45
CA LEU A 383 10.69 18.97 -14.30
C LEU A 383 11.76 19.20 -13.23
N ARG A 384 11.83 18.31 -12.26
CA ARG A 384 12.83 18.34 -11.20
C ARG A 384 13.96 17.38 -11.53
N ARG A 385 15.20 17.89 -11.53
CA ARG A 385 16.37 17.05 -11.75
C ARG A 385 16.68 16.22 -10.52
N GLU A 386 16.77 14.92 -10.74
CA GLU A 386 17.04 13.88 -9.74
C GLU A 386 18.12 12.92 -10.26
N GLN A 387 18.49 11.94 -9.46
CA GLN A 387 19.43 10.89 -9.83
C GLN A 387 18.99 9.54 -9.24
N ASP A 388 19.10 8.49 -10.06
CA ASP A 388 19.00 7.11 -9.61
C ASP A 388 20.25 6.31 -10.00
N GLU A 389 20.22 5.00 -9.80
CA GLU A 389 21.31 4.08 -10.14
C GLU A 389 21.66 4.07 -11.63
N SER A 390 20.71 4.44 -12.49
CA SER A 390 20.87 4.49 -13.95
C SER A 390 21.41 5.84 -14.44
N GLY A 391 21.54 6.84 -13.55
CA GLY A 391 22.04 8.16 -13.88
C GLY A 391 21.02 9.28 -13.64
N PRO A 392 21.25 10.48 -14.22
CA PRO A 392 20.38 11.62 -14.06
C PRO A 392 19.04 11.41 -14.77
N LEU A 393 17.97 11.88 -14.14
CA LEU A 393 16.62 11.91 -14.70
C LEU A 393 15.88 13.15 -14.21
N TRP A 394 14.78 13.48 -14.87
CA TRP A 394 13.86 14.53 -14.48
C TRP A 394 12.53 13.90 -14.09
N VAL A 395 11.99 14.26 -12.94
CA VAL A 395 10.79 13.70 -12.36
C VAL A 395 9.79 14.77 -12.00
N THR A 396 8.52 14.52 -12.23
CA THR A 396 7.43 15.35 -11.73
C THR A 396 6.15 14.55 -11.57
N GLY A 397 5.26 15.03 -10.70
CA GLY A 397 3.89 14.57 -10.58
C GLY A 397 2.95 15.38 -11.49
N LEU A 398 1.92 14.73 -11.99
CA LEU A 398 0.81 15.38 -12.69
C LEU A 398 -0.49 14.95 -12.02
N ARG A 399 -1.21 15.88 -11.41
CA ARG A 399 -2.49 15.66 -10.77
C ARG A 399 -3.61 16.22 -11.61
N TYR A 400 -4.71 15.47 -11.75
CA TYR A 400 -5.82 15.89 -12.60
C TYR A 400 -7.14 15.28 -12.13
N ARG A 401 -8.26 15.79 -12.63
CA ARG A 401 -9.58 15.22 -12.43
C ARG A 401 -9.88 14.24 -13.55
N ALA A 402 -9.97 12.95 -13.23
CA ALA A 402 -10.17 11.88 -14.20
C ALA A 402 -11.62 11.79 -14.69
N PHE A 403 -12.59 12.03 -13.80
CA PHE A 403 -14.02 12.01 -14.14
C PHE A 403 -14.81 12.96 -13.24
N VAL A 404 -16.06 13.24 -13.62
CA VAL A 404 -16.99 14.03 -12.81
C VAL A 404 -17.90 13.08 -12.04
N PRO A 405 -17.74 12.97 -10.70
CA PRO A 405 -18.57 12.09 -9.89
C PRO A 405 -19.99 12.69 -9.72
N TRP A 406 -20.97 11.82 -9.47
CA TRP A 406 -22.33 12.25 -9.11
C TRP A 406 -22.33 13.07 -7.82
N THR A 407 -21.57 12.62 -6.83
CA THR A 407 -21.35 13.32 -5.58
C THR A 407 -19.84 13.50 -5.37
N GLY A 408 -19.38 14.72 -5.22
CA GLY A 408 -17.97 15.03 -5.06
C GLY A 408 -17.73 16.51 -4.78
N LEU A 409 -16.47 16.86 -4.60
CA LEU A 409 -16.01 18.23 -4.45
C LEU A 409 -15.98 18.94 -5.83
N HIS A 410 -16.00 20.26 -5.82
CA HIS A 410 -15.78 21.10 -7.00
C HIS A 410 -16.74 20.78 -8.17
N PRO A 411 -18.07 20.90 -8.01
CA PRO A 411 -19.05 20.51 -9.03
C PRO A 411 -18.91 21.28 -10.35
N GLY A 412 -18.28 22.46 -10.34
CA GLY A 412 -18.02 23.26 -11.53
C GLY A 412 -16.75 22.87 -12.31
N LEU A 413 -15.95 21.93 -11.78
CA LEU A 413 -14.72 21.49 -12.44
C LEU A 413 -15.02 20.27 -13.32
N GLY A 414 -14.77 20.38 -14.64
CA GLY A 414 -14.88 19.28 -15.58
C GLY A 414 -13.77 18.24 -15.43
N ALA A 415 -13.95 17.06 -16.03
CA ALA A 415 -12.87 16.11 -16.23
C ALA A 415 -11.81 16.68 -17.19
N GLN A 416 -10.55 16.36 -16.94
CA GLN A 416 -9.40 16.87 -17.70
C GLN A 416 -8.77 15.79 -18.59
N GLY A 417 -9.29 14.58 -18.55
CA GLY A 417 -8.95 13.51 -19.48
C GLY A 417 -9.60 13.70 -20.87
N PRO A 418 -8.99 13.13 -21.94
CA PRO A 418 -7.70 12.46 -21.95
C PRO A 418 -6.54 13.40 -21.65
N ILE A 419 -5.48 12.90 -21.01
CA ILE A 419 -4.28 13.68 -20.75
C ILE A 419 -3.39 13.64 -22.00
N VAL A 420 -3.07 14.81 -22.52
CA VAL A 420 -2.19 14.97 -23.69
C VAL A 420 -0.82 15.48 -23.22
N LEU A 421 0.19 14.63 -23.32
CA LEU A 421 1.58 14.99 -23.07
C LEU A 421 2.25 15.31 -24.40
N SER A 422 2.94 16.46 -24.48
CA SER A 422 3.76 16.82 -25.65
C SER A 422 5.21 16.92 -25.22
N LEU A 423 6.05 16.00 -25.69
CA LEU A 423 7.49 15.99 -25.49
C LEU A 423 8.14 16.65 -26.69
N LEU A 424 8.80 17.78 -26.49
CA LEU A 424 9.39 18.61 -27.55
C LEU A 424 10.92 18.59 -27.44
N ALA A 425 11.58 18.16 -28.52
CA ALA A 425 13.03 18.18 -28.62
C ALA A 425 13.57 19.63 -28.75
N PRO A 426 14.86 19.86 -28.39
CA PRO A 426 15.52 21.15 -28.63
C PRO A 426 15.43 21.55 -30.10
N ALA A 427 15.23 22.86 -30.35
CA ALA A 427 15.06 23.46 -31.67
C ALA A 427 13.77 23.07 -32.44
N ALA A 428 12.76 22.48 -31.75
CA ALA A 428 11.40 22.23 -32.25
C ALA A 428 11.33 21.54 -33.65
N GLN A 429 12.31 20.71 -33.97
CA GLN A 429 12.33 20.01 -35.24
C GLN A 429 11.44 18.76 -35.26
N GLN A 430 11.21 18.16 -34.07
CA GLN A 430 10.37 16.97 -33.88
C GLN A 430 9.85 16.91 -32.46
N GLY A 431 8.66 16.38 -32.25
CA GLY A 431 8.08 16.13 -30.94
C GLY A 431 7.31 14.81 -30.91
N LEU A 432 6.91 14.40 -29.72
CA LEU A 432 5.95 13.32 -29.50
C LEU A 432 4.72 13.88 -28.79
N ARG A 433 3.56 13.42 -29.24
CA ARG A 433 2.30 13.56 -28.51
C ARG A 433 1.96 12.18 -27.95
N VAL A 434 1.78 12.12 -26.63
CA VAL A 434 1.29 10.93 -25.92
C VAL A 434 -0.09 11.28 -25.39
N THR A 435 -1.11 10.57 -25.86
CA THR A 435 -2.48 10.72 -25.36
C THR A 435 -2.81 9.57 -24.45
N LEU A 436 -3.09 9.89 -23.18
CA LEU A 436 -3.55 8.93 -22.17
C LEU A 436 -5.06 8.98 -22.08
N HIS A 437 -5.70 7.89 -22.43
CA HIS A 437 -7.13 7.69 -22.30
C HIS A 437 -7.48 6.92 -21.03
N ASP A 438 -8.51 7.34 -20.30
CA ASP A 438 -9.02 6.59 -19.15
C ASP A 438 -9.84 5.37 -19.57
N TRP A 439 -10.30 5.37 -20.84
CA TRP A 439 -11.09 4.32 -21.48
C TRP A 439 -10.52 4.01 -22.86
N GLN A 440 -11.21 3.18 -23.63
CA GLN A 440 -10.82 2.93 -25.04
C GLN A 440 -10.77 4.24 -25.84
N PRO A 441 -9.73 4.48 -26.67
CA PRO A 441 -9.64 5.69 -27.47
C PRO A 441 -10.85 5.95 -28.39
N GLN A 442 -11.51 4.89 -28.84
CA GLN A 442 -12.70 4.96 -29.70
C GLN A 442 -14.01 5.14 -28.90
N GLY A 443 -13.96 5.20 -27.57
CA GLY A 443 -15.14 5.34 -26.71
C GLY A 443 -16.08 4.11 -26.68
N LYS A 444 -15.68 2.99 -27.27
CA LYS A 444 -16.48 1.77 -27.27
C LYS A 444 -16.50 1.09 -25.90
N PRO A 445 -17.56 0.35 -25.54
CA PRO A 445 -17.55 -0.48 -24.33
C PRO A 445 -16.52 -1.62 -24.46
N TYR A 446 -15.97 -2.06 -23.32
CA TYR A 446 -15.21 -3.30 -23.26
C TYR A 446 -16.18 -4.50 -23.23
N ASP A 447 -15.77 -5.59 -23.85
CA ASP A 447 -16.47 -6.86 -23.82
C ASP A 447 -16.05 -7.65 -22.56
N GLY A 448 -16.58 -7.24 -21.42
CA GLY A 448 -16.27 -7.83 -20.12
C GLY A 448 -14.98 -7.34 -19.46
N LEU A 449 -14.67 -7.93 -18.31
CA LEU A 449 -13.40 -7.75 -17.61
C LEU A 449 -12.27 -8.46 -18.37
N PRO A 450 -11.00 -8.05 -18.19
CA PRO A 450 -9.88 -8.81 -18.73
C PRO A 450 -9.84 -10.24 -18.15
N ASP A 451 -9.61 -11.24 -18.99
CA ASP A 451 -9.52 -12.64 -18.57
C ASP A 451 -8.16 -12.99 -17.94
N SER A 452 -7.16 -12.13 -18.11
CA SER A 452 -5.80 -12.35 -17.61
C SER A 452 -5.04 -11.04 -17.37
N LEU A 453 -3.91 -11.13 -16.66
CA LEU A 453 -2.98 -10.02 -16.50
C LEU A 453 -2.42 -9.54 -17.86
N ASP A 454 -2.20 -10.44 -18.80
CA ASP A 454 -1.67 -10.06 -20.11
C ASP A 454 -2.70 -9.29 -20.93
N GLU A 455 -3.96 -9.67 -20.85
CA GLU A 455 -5.03 -8.88 -21.45
C GLU A 455 -5.19 -7.52 -20.76
N ALA A 456 -5.13 -7.48 -19.44
CA ALA A 456 -5.18 -6.22 -18.69
C ALA A 456 -4.05 -5.27 -19.12
N ARG A 457 -2.82 -5.78 -19.21
CA ARG A 457 -1.66 -5.04 -19.72
C ARG A 457 -1.84 -4.60 -21.18
N ARG A 458 -2.45 -5.42 -22.03
CA ARG A 458 -2.76 -5.06 -23.41
C ARG A 458 -3.74 -3.88 -23.45
N ARG A 459 -4.86 -3.94 -22.70
CA ARG A 459 -5.83 -2.85 -22.61
C ARG A 459 -5.21 -1.56 -22.07
N THR A 460 -4.28 -1.66 -21.12
CA THR A 460 -3.52 -0.50 -20.62
C THR A 460 -2.65 0.11 -21.71
N ARG A 461 -1.92 -0.71 -22.50
CA ARG A 461 -1.11 -0.21 -23.63
C ARG A 461 -1.95 0.43 -24.73
N GLU A 462 -3.13 -0.08 -25.03
CA GLU A 462 -4.04 0.47 -26.06
C GLU A 462 -4.57 1.87 -25.70
N ARG A 463 -4.56 2.23 -24.41
CA ARG A 463 -4.94 3.56 -23.91
C ARG A 463 -3.79 4.59 -23.97
N PHE A 464 -2.58 4.13 -24.26
CA PHE A 464 -1.37 4.94 -24.37
C PHE A 464 -1.03 5.12 -25.84
N VAL A 465 -1.56 6.17 -26.47
CA VAL A 465 -1.39 6.45 -27.89
C VAL A 465 -0.23 7.41 -28.12
N VAL A 466 0.72 7.02 -28.98
CA VAL A 466 1.90 7.83 -29.30
C VAL A 466 1.87 8.28 -30.75
N GLU A 467 2.05 9.56 -30.99
CA GLU A 467 2.08 10.19 -32.32
C GLU A 467 3.31 11.09 -32.45
N VAL A 468 3.88 11.16 -33.64
CA VAL A 468 4.96 12.11 -33.95
C VAL A 468 4.34 13.47 -34.26
N ILE A 469 4.84 14.52 -33.63
CA ILE A 469 4.49 15.92 -33.95
C ILE A 469 5.47 16.41 -35.02
N ALA A 470 4.93 16.84 -36.16
CA ALA A 470 5.73 17.41 -37.23
C ALA A 470 6.27 18.81 -36.87
N PRO A 471 7.37 19.27 -37.53
CA PRO A 471 7.85 20.64 -37.34
C PRO A 471 6.74 21.67 -37.60
N GLY A 472 6.52 22.58 -36.67
CA GLY A 472 5.48 23.63 -36.74
C GLY A 472 4.10 23.20 -36.18
N GLU A 473 3.91 21.94 -35.78
CA GLU A 473 2.70 21.45 -35.15
C GLU A 473 2.78 21.39 -33.60
N ALA A 474 3.91 21.82 -33.03
CA ALA A 474 4.07 21.89 -31.58
C ALA A 474 3.07 22.89 -31.00
N PRO A 475 2.32 22.50 -29.94
CA PRO A 475 1.41 23.43 -29.28
C PRO A 475 2.17 24.58 -28.61
N ASP A 476 1.54 25.75 -28.55
CA ASP A 476 2.05 26.88 -27.75
C ASP A 476 2.13 26.46 -26.28
N ALA A 477 3.26 26.74 -25.65
CA ALA A 477 3.49 26.36 -24.26
C ALA A 477 2.91 27.42 -23.30
N ILE A 478 1.90 27.02 -22.54
CA ILE A 478 1.25 27.86 -21.52
C ILE A 478 2.03 27.72 -20.21
N THR A 479 2.36 28.86 -19.59
CA THR A 479 2.92 28.83 -18.23
C THR A 479 1.80 28.61 -17.22
N PRO A 480 1.88 27.56 -16.38
CA PRO A 480 0.85 27.31 -15.38
C PRO A 480 0.84 28.42 -14.32
N PRO A 481 -0.34 28.75 -13.75
CA PRO A 481 -0.40 29.67 -12.63
C PRO A 481 0.36 29.10 -11.41
N ALA A 482 0.92 29.97 -10.60
CA ALA A 482 1.69 29.56 -9.41
C ALA A 482 0.88 28.66 -8.45
N ALA A 483 -0.44 28.87 -8.35
CA ALA A 483 -1.32 28.06 -7.53
C ALA A 483 -1.48 26.60 -8.02
N ALA A 484 -1.14 26.33 -9.29
CA ALA A 484 -1.17 24.98 -9.86
C ALA A 484 0.14 24.20 -9.59
N LEU A 485 1.16 24.86 -9.06
CA LEU A 485 2.48 24.28 -8.83
C LEU A 485 2.68 23.99 -7.36
N SER A 486 3.22 22.81 -7.08
CA SER A 486 3.88 22.48 -5.83
C SER A 486 5.35 22.15 -6.09
N ASP A 487 6.10 21.78 -5.07
CA ASP A 487 7.51 21.41 -5.22
C ASP A 487 7.72 20.18 -6.13
N TYR A 488 6.72 19.28 -6.20
CA TYR A 488 6.85 17.98 -6.86
C TYR A 488 5.77 17.71 -7.93
N CYS A 489 4.77 18.59 -8.07
CA CYS A 489 3.60 18.27 -8.89
C CYS A 489 3.02 19.50 -9.60
N LEU A 490 2.51 19.28 -10.83
CA LEU A 490 1.58 20.16 -11.51
C LEU A 490 0.15 19.65 -11.28
N ASP A 491 -0.72 20.49 -10.71
CA ASP A 491 -2.14 20.19 -10.50
C ASP A 491 -2.99 20.88 -11.57
N LEU A 492 -3.37 20.13 -12.61
CA LEU A 492 -4.20 20.64 -13.72
C LEU A 492 -5.57 21.12 -13.28
N ARG A 493 -6.07 20.74 -12.12
CA ARG A 493 -7.35 21.24 -11.60
C ARG A 493 -7.32 22.73 -11.23
N ARG A 494 -6.14 23.31 -11.19
CA ARG A 494 -5.88 24.72 -10.81
C ARG A 494 -5.36 25.58 -11.97
N THR A 495 -5.37 25.01 -13.18
CA THR A 495 -4.93 25.69 -14.41
C THR A 495 -6.05 26.40 -15.15
#